data_210a7e951a13bd9070f1b13fd1d6fc6f
#
_entry.id   210a7e951a13bd9070f1b13fd1d6fc6f
#
_cell.length_a   1.000
_cell.length_b   1.000
_cell.length_c   1.000
_cell.angle_alpha   90.00
_cell.angle_beta   90.00
_cell.angle_gamma   90.00
#
_symmetry.space_group_name_H-M   'P 1'
#
loop_
_entity.id
_entity.type
_entity.pdbx_description
1 polymer ?
#
loop_
_entity_poly.entity_id
_entity_poly.type
_entity_poly.pdbx_seq_one_letter_code
_entity_poly.pdbx_strand_id
1 'polypeptide(L)'
;MTLSLSLDELEHSAELVYRHMGPTAQYAWPLLAKRTGAEVWVKHENHTPIGAFKVRGGLNYMQRLKQEKPDISGVITATRGNHGQSIGFAARVTDMKATILVPFGNNPEKNNAMRALGVELIEHGDDFQ
;
A
#
# COMPACT_ATOMS: atom_id res chain seq x y z
N MET A 1 -22.68 -5.81 8.74
CA MET A 1 -21.47 -5.66 9.58
C MET A 1 -21.16 -4.19 9.62
N THR A 2 -21.42 -3.51 10.73
CA THR A 2 -21.14 -2.08 10.88
C THR A 2 -19.66 -1.98 11.21
N LEU A 3 -18.87 -1.36 10.33
CA LEU A 3 -17.48 -1.02 10.64
C LEU A 3 -17.50 0.08 11.70
N SER A 4 -17.27 -0.29 12.94
CA SER A 4 -17.02 0.66 14.03
C SER A 4 -15.55 1.05 13.97
N LEU A 5 -15.26 2.23 13.45
CA LEU A 5 -13.93 2.81 13.52
C LEU A 5 -13.83 3.63 14.81
N SER A 6 -12.92 3.25 15.70
CA SER A 6 -12.61 4.00 16.90
C SER A 6 -11.34 4.84 16.72
N LEU A 7 -11.20 5.89 17.53
CA LEU A 7 -9.97 6.69 17.53
C LEU A 7 -8.76 5.84 17.96
N ASP A 8 -8.95 4.97 18.96
CA ASP A 8 -7.90 4.09 19.47
C ASP A 8 -7.38 3.13 18.37
N GLU A 9 -8.28 2.58 17.53
CA GLU A 9 -7.87 1.74 16.40
C GLU A 9 -7.10 2.53 15.34
N LEU A 10 -7.48 3.79 15.11
CA LEU A 10 -6.77 4.67 14.19
C LEU A 10 -5.38 5.02 14.72
N GLU A 11 -5.26 5.36 15.98
CA GLU A 11 -3.98 5.70 16.64
C GLU A 11 -3.05 4.48 16.65
N HIS A 12 -3.55 3.30 17.01
CA HIS A 12 -2.78 2.06 16.94
C HIS A 12 -2.28 1.75 15.53
N SER A 13 -3.14 1.93 14.52
CA SER A 13 -2.77 1.78 13.11
C SER A 13 -1.72 2.80 12.67
N ALA A 14 -1.82 4.04 13.16
CA ALA A 14 -0.83 5.08 12.88
C ALA A 14 0.53 4.76 13.49
N GLU A 15 0.58 4.31 14.74
CA GLU A 15 1.82 3.87 15.40
C GLU A 15 2.51 2.75 14.61
N LEU A 16 1.74 1.76 14.15
CA LEU A 16 2.26 0.66 13.35
C LEU A 16 2.86 1.17 12.03
N VAL A 17 2.15 2.00 11.31
CA VAL A 17 2.62 2.57 10.03
C VAL A 17 3.88 3.40 10.24
N TYR A 18 3.91 4.23 11.29
CA TYR A 18 5.03 5.14 11.53
C TYR A 18 6.30 4.47 12.09
N ARG A 19 6.27 3.18 12.38
CA ARG A 19 7.50 2.37 12.57
C ARG A 19 8.26 2.14 11.27
N HIS A 20 7.59 2.24 10.11
CA HIS A 20 8.13 1.86 8.81
C HIS A 20 8.23 3.02 7.81
N MET A 21 7.59 4.13 8.09
CA MET A 21 7.65 5.34 7.27
C MET A 21 7.30 6.57 8.11
N GLY A 22 7.88 7.72 7.76
CA GLY A 22 7.48 8.99 8.38
C GLY A 22 6.12 9.50 7.88
N PRO A 23 5.55 10.53 8.54
CA PRO A 23 4.39 11.23 8.03
C PRO A 23 4.74 11.93 6.71
N THR A 24 3.82 11.87 5.74
CA THR A 24 3.98 12.60 4.48
C THR A 24 3.63 14.08 4.66
N ALA A 25 4.33 14.93 3.92
CA ALA A 25 4.09 16.37 3.94
C ALA A 25 2.65 16.71 3.52
N GLN A 26 2.11 17.77 4.12
CA GLN A 26 0.80 18.28 3.80
C GLN A 26 0.86 19.80 3.72
N TYR A 27 0.39 20.36 2.61
CA TYR A 27 0.45 21.79 2.33
C TYR A 27 -0.89 22.32 1.81
N ALA A 28 -1.21 23.55 2.22
CA ALA A 28 -2.23 24.35 1.56
C ALA A 28 -1.63 24.99 0.29
N TRP A 29 -2.27 24.77 -0.86
CA TRP A 29 -1.80 25.26 -2.15
C TRP A 29 -2.64 26.45 -2.62
N PRO A 30 -2.12 27.70 -2.58
CA PRO A 30 -2.90 28.91 -2.91
C PRO A 30 -3.46 28.91 -4.33
N LEU A 31 -2.71 28.40 -5.32
CA LEU A 31 -3.17 28.34 -6.70
C LEU A 31 -4.32 27.34 -6.89
N LEU A 32 -4.31 26.22 -6.17
CA LEU A 32 -5.43 25.28 -6.17
C LEU A 32 -6.65 25.88 -5.49
N ALA A 33 -6.47 26.57 -4.36
CA ALA A 33 -7.53 27.28 -3.68
C ALA A 33 -8.19 28.33 -4.60
N LYS A 34 -7.39 29.14 -5.29
CA LYS A 34 -7.89 30.12 -6.28
C LYS A 34 -8.67 29.46 -7.42
N ARG A 35 -8.22 28.31 -7.91
CA ARG A 35 -8.86 27.59 -9.02
C ARG A 35 -10.17 26.94 -8.64
N THR A 36 -10.27 26.43 -7.42
CA THR A 36 -11.44 25.68 -6.93
C THR A 36 -12.44 26.54 -6.15
N GLY A 37 -12.05 27.72 -5.70
CA GLY A 37 -12.84 28.55 -4.80
C GLY A 37 -12.95 27.99 -3.36
N ALA A 38 -12.06 27.08 -2.97
CA ALA A 38 -12.04 26.43 -1.67
C ALA A 38 -10.63 26.39 -1.09
N GLU A 39 -10.50 26.26 0.22
CA GLU A 39 -9.21 25.93 0.86
C GLU A 39 -8.83 24.49 0.53
N VAL A 40 -7.67 24.29 -0.11
CA VAL A 40 -7.23 22.98 -0.60
C VAL A 40 -5.93 22.57 0.08
N TRP A 41 -6.02 21.52 0.88
CA TRP A 41 -4.88 20.85 1.48
C TRP A 41 -4.53 19.58 0.71
N VAL A 42 -3.27 19.45 0.30
CA VAL A 42 -2.78 18.26 -0.41
C VAL A 42 -1.82 17.50 0.50
N LYS A 43 -2.17 16.26 0.82
CA LYS A 43 -1.28 15.32 1.51
C LYS A 43 -0.50 14.52 0.47
N HIS A 44 0.83 14.66 0.48
CA HIS A 44 1.72 14.14 -0.56
C HIS A 44 2.05 12.65 -0.36
N GLU A 45 1.09 11.77 -0.60
CA GLU A 45 1.25 10.32 -0.48
C GLU A 45 2.13 9.69 -1.57
N ASN A 46 2.52 10.46 -2.58
CA ASN A 46 3.55 10.08 -3.55
C ASN A 46 4.97 10.06 -2.94
N HIS A 47 5.15 10.59 -1.73
CA HIS A 47 6.42 10.55 -0.99
C HIS A 47 6.52 9.37 -0.01
N THR A 48 5.67 8.37 -0.14
CA THR A 48 5.77 7.12 0.61
C THR A 48 6.83 6.18 0.00
N PRO A 49 7.28 5.14 0.71
CA PRO A 49 8.26 4.17 0.20
C PRO A 49 7.89 3.48 -1.13
N ILE A 50 6.61 3.46 -1.48
CA ILE A 50 6.10 2.88 -2.73
C ILE A 50 5.48 3.92 -3.67
N GLY A 51 5.61 5.20 -3.38
CA GLY A 51 5.01 6.27 -4.17
C GLY A 51 3.49 6.34 -4.14
N ALA A 52 2.82 5.70 -3.16
CA ALA A 52 1.36 5.64 -3.08
C ALA A 52 0.86 5.43 -1.64
N PHE A 53 -0.33 5.97 -1.32
CA PHE A 53 -0.96 5.84 0.01
C PHE A 53 -1.27 4.39 0.41
N LYS A 54 -1.36 3.48 -0.53
CA LYS A 54 -1.71 2.06 -0.28
C LYS A 54 -0.77 1.34 0.67
N VAL A 55 0.46 1.80 0.83
CA VAL A 55 1.43 1.24 1.79
C VAL A 55 0.86 1.19 3.21
N ARG A 56 0.07 2.17 3.61
CA ARG A 56 -0.54 2.25 4.95
C ARG A 56 -1.46 1.07 5.22
N GLY A 57 -2.37 0.80 4.28
CA GLY A 57 -3.29 -0.34 4.37
C GLY A 57 -2.57 -1.69 4.29
N GLY A 58 -1.55 -1.81 3.43
CA GLY A 58 -0.74 -3.03 3.31
C GLY A 58 0.00 -3.37 4.60
N LEU A 59 0.64 -2.39 5.22
CA LEU A 59 1.32 -2.58 6.52
C LEU A 59 0.35 -3.06 7.60
N ASN A 60 -0.79 -2.38 7.77
CA ASN A 60 -1.80 -2.77 8.76
C ASN A 60 -2.34 -4.17 8.50
N TYR A 61 -2.71 -4.47 7.25
CA TYR A 61 -3.26 -5.78 6.89
C TYR A 61 -2.27 -6.91 7.16
N MET A 62 -1.03 -6.78 6.66
CA MET A 62 -0.04 -7.86 6.75
C MET A 62 0.42 -8.09 8.19
N GLN A 63 0.56 -7.02 8.97
CA GLN A 63 0.90 -7.13 10.39
C GLN A 63 -0.21 -7.84 11.18
N ARG A 64 -1.47 -7.44 10.96
CA ARG A 64 -2.63 -8.09 11.59
C ARG A 64 -2.74 -9.55 11.18
N LEU A 65 -2.57 -9.84 9.89
CA LEU A 65 -2.58 -11.21 9.37
C LEU A 65 -1.51 -12.08 10.03
N LYS A 66 -0.29 -11.56 10.20
CA LYS A 66 0.80 -12.29 10.87
C LYS A 66 0.52 -12.54 12.35
N GLN A 67 -0.15 -11.61 13.03
CA GLN A 67 -0.56 -11.78 14.43
C GLN A 67 -1.69 -12.81 14.57
N GLU A 68 -2.69 -12.75 13.70
CA GLU A 68 -3.86 -13.67 13.75
C GLU A 68 -3.51 -15.08 13.25
N LYS A 69 -2.55 -15.19 12.33
CA LYS A 69 -2.12 -16.44 11.68
C LYS A 69 -0.60 -16.54 11.64
N PRO A 70 0.07 -16.78 12.76
CA PRO A 70 1.55 -16.75 12.84
C PRO A 70 2.23 -17.77 11.93
N ASP A 71 1.57 -18.87 11.61
CA ASP A 71 2.11 -19.96 10.77
C ASP A 71 1.96 -19.68 9.25
N ILE A 72 1.28 -18.59 8.85
CA ILE A 72 1.12 -18.25 7.43
C ILE A 72 2.48 -17.87 6.84
N SER A 73 2.87 -18.53 5.77
CA SER A 73 4.16 -18.31 5.10
C SER A 73 4.13 -17.21 4.04
N GLY A 74 2.94 -16.84 3.54
CA GLY A 74 2.82 -15.87 2.47
C GLY A 74 1.39 -15.57 2.05
N VAL A 75 1.27 -14.64 1.12
CA VAL A 75 0.01 -14.19 0.53
C VAL A 75 0.09 -14.19 -0.99
N ILE A 76 -1.07 -14.31 -1.63
CA ILE A 76 -1.22 -14.16 -3.07
C ILE A 76 -2.26 -13.08 -3.36
N THR A 77 -2.01 -12.25 -4.36
CA THR A 77 -2.97 -11.23 -4.82
C THR A 77 -2.78 -10.92 -6.30
N ALA A 78 -3.82 -10.37 -6.93
CA ALA A 78 -3.76 -9.88 -8.30
C ALA A 78 -3.86 -8.35 -8.33
N THR A 79 -3.12 -7.70 -9.24
CA THR A 79 -3.06 -6.23 -9.32
C THR A 79 -2.43 -5.76 -10.63
N ARG A 80 -2.63 -4.46 -10.94
CA ARG A 80 -1.89 -3.76 -12.01
C ARG A 80 -0.75 -2.86 -11.49
N GLY A 81 -0.57 -2.70 -10.16
CA GLY A 81 0.49 -1.80 -9.67
C GLY A 81 0.52 -1.52 -8.17
N ASN A 82 0.00 -0.38 -7.72
CA ASN A 82 0.22 0.15 -6.35
C ASN A 82 -0.20 -0.79 -5.21
N HIS A 83 -1.23 -1.62 -5.42
CA HIS A 83 -1.61 -2.63 -4.43
C HIS A 83 -0.52 -3.71 -4.30
N GLY A 84 0.02 -4.21 -5.42
CA GLY A 84 1.10 -5.19 -5.39
C GLY A 84 2.37 -4.65 -4.73
N GLN A 85 2.74 -3.40 -5.03
CA GLN A 85 3.86 -2.76 -4.34
C GLN A 85 3.60 -2.62 -2.83
N SER A 86 2.36 -2.29 -2.43
CA SER A 86 1.98 -2.21 -1.02
C SER A 86 2.11 -3.55 -0.31
N ILE A 87 1.59 -4.62 -0.91
CA ILE A 87 1.70 -5.98 -0.35
C ILE A 87 3.15 -6.46 -0.35
N GLY A 88 3.92 -6.20 -1.42
CA GLY A 88 5.34 -6.56 -1.48
C GLY A 88 6.18 -5.87 -0.40
N PHE A 89 5.97 -4.57 -0.20
CA PHE A 89 6.65 -3.83 0.86
C PHE A 89 6.29 -4.38 2.25
N ALA A 90 4.99 -4.58 2.51
CA ALA A 90 4.52 -5.07 3.79
C ALA A 90 4.94 -6.54 4.05
N ALA A 91 4.96 -7.39 3.03
CA ALA A 91 5.46 -8.77 3.13
C ALA A 91 6.93 -8.82 3.54
N ARG A 92 7.76 -7.95 2.93
CA ARG A 92 9.17 -7.80 3.32
C ARG A 92 9.33 -7.37 4.77
N VAL A 93 8.48 -6.46 5.26
CA VAL A 93 8.51 -5.97 6.64
C VAL A 93 8.08 -7.05 7.65
N THR A 94 7.14 -7.92 7.25
CA THR A 94 6.60 -8.99 8.12
C THR A 94 7.30 -10.33 7.96
N ASP A 95 8.35 -10.40 7.15
CA ASP A 95 9.05 -11.64 6.79
C ASP A 95 8.10 -12.73 6.27
N MET A 96 7.26 -12.33 5.31
CA MET A 96 6.32 -13.19 4.61
C MET A 96 6.61 -13.20 3.11
N LYS A 97 6.25 -14.27 2.43
CA LYS A 97 6.30 -14.32 0.97
C LYS A 97 5.10 -13.61 0.36
N ALA A 98 5.29 -13.01 -0.80
CA ALA A 98 4.19 -12.45 -1.59
C ALA A 98 4.30 -12.91 -3.05
N THR A 99 3.23 -13.50 -3.56
CA THR A 99 3.07 -13.84 -4.97
C THR A 99 2.05 -12.87 -5.57
N ILE A 100 2.46 -12.15 -6.61
CA ILE A 100 1.65 -11.11 -7.26
C ILE A 100 1.33 -11.54 -8.68
N LEU A 101 0.05 -11.64 -9.01
CA LEU A 101 -0.41 -11.86 -10.38
C LEU A 101 -0.68 -10.53 -11.06
N VAL A 102 -0.17 -10.37 -12.27
CA VAL A 102 -0.46 -9.21 -13.13
C VAL A 102 -0.91 -9.71 -14.51
N PRO A 103 -1.78 -8.98 -15.22
CA PRO A 103 -2.19 -9.36 -16.57
C PRO A 103 -1.01 -9.25 -17.54
N PHE A 104 -1.09 -9.99 -18.65
CA PHE A 104 -0.16 -9.83 -19.76
C PHE A 104 -0.15 -8.38 -20.26
N GLY A 105 1.03 -7.85 -20.62
CA GLY A 105 1.19 -6.47 -21.07
C GLY A 105 1.02 -5.42 -19.97
N ASN A 106 1.06 -5.80 -18.69
CA ASN A 106 1.09 -4.83 -17.59
C ASN A 106 2.32 -3.92 -17.69
N ASN A 107 2.22 -2.71 -17.12
CA ASN A 107 3.29 -1.72 -17.18
C ASN A 107 4.62 -2.28 -16.64
N PRO A 108 5.70 -2.34 -17.46
CA PRO A 108 6.98 -2.93 -17.07
C PRO A 108 7.64 -2.24 -15.86
N GLU A 109 7.49 -0.92 -15.73
CA GLU A 109 8.07 -0.18 -14.61
C GLU A 109 7.41 -0.59 -13.29
N LYS A 110 6.08 -0.79 -13.29
CA LYS A 110 5.34 -1.29 -12.12
C LYS A 110 5.71 -2.72 -11.79
N ASN A 111 5.89 -3.57 -12.80
CA ASN A 111 6.33 -4.94 -12.62
C ASN A 111 7.74 -4.99 -11.99
N ASN A 112 8.66 -4.17 -12.49
CA ASN A 112 10.02 -4.06 -11.95
C ASN A 112 10.03 -3.51 -10.52
N ALA A 113 9.20 -2.52 -10.21
CA ALA A 113 9.06 -1.99 -8.86
C ALA A 113 8.56 -3.08 -7.87
N MET A 114 7.62 -3.92 -8.28
CA MET A 114 7.17 -5.05 -7.47
C MET A 114 8.26 -6.09 -7.28
N ARG A 115 8.97 -6.49 -8.36
CA ARG A 115 10.11 -7.44 -8.27
C ARG A 115 11.22 -6.93 -7.35
N ALA A 116 11.52 -5.62 -7.38
CA ALA A 116 12.53 -5.00 -6.52
C ALA A 116 12.18 -5.08 -5.02
N LEU A 117 10.91 -5.30 -4.67
CA LEU A 117 10.45 -5.55 -3.30
C LEU A 117 10.59 -7.02 -2.87
N GLY A 118 11.05 -7.91 -3.77
CA GLY A 118 11.28 -9.32 -3.48
C GLY A 118 10.05 -10.21 -3.65
N VAL A 119 9.02 -9.74 -4.37
CA VAL A 119 7.84 -10.55 -4.64
C VAL A 119 8.09 -11.54 -5.79
N GLU A 120 7.43 -12.67 -5.75
CA GLU A 120 7.24 -13.52 -6.91
C GLU A 120 6.16 -12.90 -7.81
N LEU A 121 6.52 -12.48 -9.03
CA LEU A 121 5.59 -11.87 -9.97
C LEU A 121 5.28 -12.81 -11.11
N ILE A 122 4.00 -13.12 -11.28
CA ILE A 122 3.47 -14.04 -12.32
C ILE A 122 2.60 -13.21 -13.27
N GLU A 123 2.95 -13.24 -14.56
CA GLU A 123 2.10 -12.68 -15.61
C GLU A 123 1.07 -13.72 -16.05
N HIS A 124 -0.21 -13.42 -15.91
CA HIS A 124 -1.29 -14.35 -16.21
C HIS A 124 -2.58 -13.62 -16.57
N GLY A 125 -3.26 -14.14 -17.62
CA GLY A 125 -4.54 -13.60 -18.08
C GLY A 125 -4.45 -12.26 -18.79
N ASP A 126 -5.54 -11.86 -19.42
CA ASP A 126 -5.62 -10.64 -20.22
C ASP A 126 -6.16 -9.47 -19.39
N ASP A 127 -6.84 -9.73 -18.28
CA ASP A 127 -7.34 -8.73 -17.35
C ASP A 127 -7.28 -9.20 -15.89
N PHE A 128 -7.64 -8.29 -15.03
CA PHE A 128 -7.59 -8.38 -13.57
C PHE A 128 -8.72 -9.28 -12.97
N GLN A 129 -9.76 -9.58 -13.72
CA GLN A 129 -10.93 -10.36 -13.28
C GLN A 129 -10.75 -11.86 -13.54
#